data_def74697afbc72455b91c2e2a284a430
#
_entry.id   def74697afbc72455b91c2e2a284a430
#
_cell.length_a   1.000
_cell.length_b   1.000
_cell.length_c   1.000
_cell.angle_alpha   90.00
_cell.angle_beta   90.00
_cell.angle_gamma   90.00
#
_symmetry.space_group_name_H-M   'P 1'
#
loop_
_entity.id
_entity.type
_entity.pdbx_description
1 polymer ?
#
loop_
_entity_poly.entity_id
_entity_poly.type
_entity_poly.pdbx_seq_one_letter_code
_entity_poly.pdbx_strand_id
1 'polypeptide(L)'
;MAELGPHPKKWSDIDPSLPDYEISIMVPPPTSGTRDAWHSLVMKKGCPKDILEKEGKKKCNLMREDDAIIEAGENDTLIVQKLQGDNEKFGIFGYSYYDSNRDKAIAHTIDGVEISLEGIQDGSYPISRPLYFYAKMQHEQVIPGFKEYIKLFMSEKAIGSRGFLTDIGLIPLAEGEVAIKPIK
;
A
#
# COMPACT_ATOMS: atom_id res chain seq x y z
N MET A 1 -30.65 7.24 -2.45
CA MET A 1 -29.20 7.41 -2.24
C MET A 1 -29.03 8.03 -0.88
N ALA A 2 -28.46 7.34 0.09
CA ALA A 2 -28.03 8.01 1.30
C ALA A 2 -26.85 8.90 0.87
N GLU A 3 -27.09 10.20 0.75
CA GLU A 3 -26.05 11.18 0.65
C GLU A 3 -25.23 11.07 1.94
N LEU A 4 -24.01 10.56 1.82
CA LEU A 4 -22.99 10.87 2.80
C LEU A 4 -23.00 12.40 2.86
N GLY A 5 -23.24 12.98 4.02
CA GLY A 5 -23.30 14.44 4.19
C GLY A 5 -22.10 15.15 3.58
N PRO A 6 -22.05 16.47 3.62
CA PRO A 6 -20.97 17.21 2.98
C PRO A 6 -19.64 16.68 3.48
N HIS A 7 -18.75 16.31 2.54
CA HIS A 7 -17.43 15.81 2.88
C HIS A 7 -16.65 16.83 3.71
N PRO A 8 -15.98 16.43 4.79
CA PRO A 8 -15.11 17.32 5.55
C PRO A 8 -14.07 17.93 4.61
N LYS A 9 -13.83 19.23 4.73
CA LYS A 9 -12.84 19.95 3.92
C LYS A 9 -11.50 20.07 4.64
N LYS A 10 -11.55 20.17 5.95
CA LYS A 10 -10.38 20.29 6.82
C LYS A 10 -10.25 19.10 7.74
N TRP A 11 -9.05 18.86 8.24
CA TRP A 11 -8.82 17.81 9.24
C TRP A 11 -9.58 18.10 10.53
N SER A 12 -9.68 19.37 10.94
CA SER A 12 -10.48 19.82 12.11
C SER A 12 -12.00 19.56 11.96
N ASP A 13 -12.52 19.41 10.74
CA ASP A 13 -13.91 19.00 10.51
C ASP A 13 -14.17 17.53 10.88
N ILE A 14 -13.10 16.70 10.86
CA ILE A 14 -13.17 15.29 11.25
C ILE A 14 -13.05 15.17 12.77
N ASP A 15 -12.04 15.82 13.35
CA ASP A 15 -11.80 15.88 14.77
C ASP A 15 -11.23 17.27 15.14
N PRO A 16 -11.89 18.03 16.05
CA PRO A 16 -11.44 19.37 16.45
C PRO A 16 -10.03 19.42 17.07
N SER A 17 -9.46 18.29 17.48
CA SER A 17 -8.07 18.20 17.96
C SER A 17 -7.04 18.20 16.84
N LEU A 18 -7.45 17.95 15.60
CA LEU A 18 -6.58 17.93 14.43
C LEU A 18 -6.31 19.36 13.90
N PRO A 19 -5.24 19.56 13.14
CA PRO A 19 -4.90 20.86 12.55
C PRO A 19 -6.01 21.40 11.63
N ASP A 20 -6.13 22.73 11.57
CA ASP A 20 -7.12 23.42 10.72
C ASP A 20 -6.60 23.60 9.28
N TYR A 21 -6.00 22.54 8.71
CA TYR A 21 -5.52 22.50 7.34
C TYR A 21 -6.55 21.84 6.42
N GLU A 22 -6.56 22.23 5.16
CA GLU A 22 -7.36 21.55 4.13
C GLU A 22 -6.90 20.11 3.93
N ILE A 23 -7.85 19.20 3.75
CA ILE A 23 -7.53 17.81 3.44
C ILE A 23 -6.97 17.75 2.02
N SER A 24 -5.71 17.36 1.89
CA SER A 24 -5.04 17.15 0.60
C SER A 24 -4.22 15.87 0.65
N ILE A 25 -4.66 14.86 -0.09
CA ILE A 25 -4.06 13.52 -0.07
C ILE A 25 -3.68 13.11 -1.50
N MET A 26 -2.40 12.85 -1.70
CA MET A 26 -1.90 12.29 -2.95
C MET A 26 -1.99 10.77 -2.92
N VAL A 27 -2.59 10.21 -3.96
CA VAL A 27 -2.84 8.78 -4.07
C VAL A 27 -2.31 8.23 -5.39
N PRO A 28 -1.89 6.96 -5.44
CA PRO A 28 -1.57 6.29 -6.68
C PRO A 28 -2.84 6.14 -7.56
N PRO A 29 -2.69 6.00 -8.89
CA PRO A 29 -3.82 5.82 -9.79
C PRO A 29 -4.54 4.48 -9.58
N PRO A 30 -5.74 4.30 -10.14
CA PRO A 30 -6.51 3.05 -10.01
C PRO A 30 -5.80 1.79 -10.52
N THR A 31 -4.81 1.92 -11.39
CA THR A 31 -4.00 0.82 -11.93
C THR A 31 -2.91 0.33 -10.97
N SER A 32 -2.64 1.08 -9.91
CA SER A 32 -1.58 0.79 -8.95
C SER A 32 -1.97 -0.31 -7.94
N GLY A 33 -1.05 -1.26 -7.70
CA GLY A 33 -1.20 -2.26 -6.63
C GLY A 33 -1.20 -1.63 -5.22
N THR A 34 -0.56 -0.48 -5.02
CA THR A 34 -0.63 0.29 -3.77
C THR A 34 -2.05 0.84 -3.55
N ARG A 35 -2.72 1.29 -4.61
CA ARG A 35 -4.13 1.70 -4.55
C ARG A 35 -5.04 0.55 -4.14
N ASP A 36 -4.84 -0.65 -4.70
CA ASP A 36 -5.59 -1.85 -4.33
C ASP A 36 -5.36 -2.24 -2.86
N ALA A 37 -4.12 -2.13 -2.38
CA ALA A 37 -3.81 -2.35 -0.97
C ALA A 37 -4.57 -1.36 -0.07
N TRP A 38 -4.56 -0.08 -0.41
CA TRP A 38 -5.31 0.95 0.30
C TRP A 38 -6.81 0.65 0.35
N HIS A 39 -7.42 0.31 -0.79
CA HIS A 39 -8.83 -0.07 -0.85
C HIS A 39 -9.16 -1.27 0.05
N SER A 40 -8.31 -2.28 0.07
CA SER A 40 -8.58 -3.51 0.81
C SER A 40 -8.28 -3.41 2.30
N LEU A 41 -7.21 -2.72 2.67
CA LEU A 41 -6.70 -2.68 4.05
C LEU A 41 -7.23 -1.49 4.84
N VAL A 42 -7.58 -0.39 4.18
CA VAL A 42 -8.08 0.83 4.83
C VAL A 42 -9.54 1.08 4.49
N MET A 43 -9.84 1.41 3.24
CA MET A 43 -11.19 1.84 2.82
C MET A 43 -12.27 0.81 3.15
N LYS A 44 -12.02 -0.46 2.84
CA LYS A 44 -12.98 -1.54 3.12
C LYS A 44 -13.10 -1.83 4.61
N LYS A 45 -12.00 -1.76 5.37
CA LYS A 45 -12.04 -2.00 6.83
C LYS A 45 -12.76 -0.87 7.56
N GLY A 46 -12.55 0.38 7.13
CA GLY A 46 -13.22 1.56 7.67
C GLY A 46 -14.64 1.79 7.15
N CYS A 47 -15.12 0.96 6.22
CA CYS A 47 -16.44 1.13 5.63
C CYS A 47 -17.56 0.86 6.65
N PRO A 48 -18.55 1.76 6.81
CA PRO A 48 -19.71 1.50 7.65
C PRO A 48 -20.43 0.21 7.25
N LYS A 49 -20.80 -0.62 8.23
CA LYS A 49 -21.38 -1.95 7.98
C LYS A 49 -22.66 -1.89 7.16
N ASP A 50 -23.49 -0.91 7.41
CA ASP A 50 -24.75 -0.72 6.68
C ASP A 50 -24.53 -0.38 5.19
N ILE A 51 -23.47 0.38 4.86
CA ILE A 51 -23.08 0.66 3.48
C ILE A 51 -22.51 -0.60 2.83
N LEU A 52 -21.64 -1.31 3.54
CA LEU A 52 -21.03 -2.54 3.02
C LEU A 52 -22.08 -3.62 2.71
N GLU A 53 -23.09 -3.77 3.56
CA GLU A 53 -24.16 -4.75 3.41
C GLU A 53 -25.16 -4.37 2.32
N LYS A 54 -25.55 -3.09 2.22
CA LYS A 54 -26.57 -2.61 1.26
C LYS A 54 -26.02 -2.36 -0.13
N GLU A 55 -24.84 -1.75 -0.22
CA GLU A 55 -24.28 -1.26 -1.48
C GLU A 55 -23.02 -2.01 -1.93
N GLY A 56 -22.47 -2.85 -1.07
CA GLY A 56 -21.34 -3.73 -1.36
C GLY A 56 -19.97 -3.03 -1.39
N LYS A 57 -18.93 -3.83 -1.62
CA LYS A 57 -17.52 -3.39 -1.56
C LYS A 57 -17.17 -2.26 -2.54
N LYS A 58 -17.84 -2.18 -3.68
CA LYS A 58 -17.56 -1.14 -4.69
C LYS A 58 -17.84 0.25 -4.14
N LYS A 59 -18.90 0.42 -3.34
CA LYS A 59 -19.23 1.70 -2.74
C LYS A 59 -18.20 2.14 -1.71
N CYS A 60 -17.68 1.19 -0.92
CA CYS A 60 -16.63 1.44 0.06
C CYS A 60 -15.30 1.88 -0.57
N ASN A 61 -15.04 1.52 -1.82
CA ASN A 61 -13.81 1.86 -2.53
C ASN A 61 -13.91 3.16 -3.35
N LEU A 62 -15.07 3.81 -3.37
CA LEU A 62 -15.20 5.10 -4.05
C LEU A 62 -14.37 6.14 -3.30
N MET A 63 -13.48 6.79 -4.05
CA MET A 63 -12.78 7.97 -3.56
C MET A 63 -13.64 9.20 -3.84
N ARG A 64 -13.48 10.22 -3.02
CA ARG A 64 -14.10 11.52 -3.29
C ARG A 64 -13.44 12.15 -4.54
N GLU A 65 -14.24 12.86 -5.33
CA GLU A 65 -13.82 13.43 -6.63
C GLU A 65 -13.63 14.96 -6.55
N ASP A 66 -13.38 15.46 -5.34
CA ASP A 66 -13.04 16.86 -5.11
C ASP A 66 -11.51 17.04 -5.00
N ASP A 67 -11.08 18.28 -4.84
CA ASP A 67 -9.67 18.66 -4.79
C ASP A 67 -8.89 18.07 -3.59
N ALA A 68 -9.59 17.42 -2.64
CA ALA A 68 -8.94 16.79 -1.50
C ALA A 68 -8.15 15.52 -1.85
N ILE A 69 -8.50 14.84 -2.96
CA ILE A 69 -7.80 13.66 -3.44
C ILE A 69 -7.15 13.96 -4.78
N ILE A 70 -5.84 13.83 -4.82
CA ILE A 70 -5.01 14.13 -6.00
C ILE A 70 -4.38 12.82 -6.49
N GLU A 71 -4.73 12.39 -7.69
CA GLU A 71 -4.02 11.27 -8.33
C GLU A 71 -2.64 11.74 -8.82
N ALA A 72 -1.59 11.14 -8.26
CA ALA A 72 -0.21 11.60 -8.46
C ALA A 72 0.59 10.80 -9.50
N GLY A 73 -0.07 9.89 -10.23
CA GLY A 73 0.58 9.00 -11.20
C GLY A 73 1.16 7.74 -10.58
N GLU A 74 1.71 6.85 -11.41
CA GLU A 74 2.24 5.53 -11.01
C GLU A 74 3.59 5.61 -10.29
N ASN A 75 4.29 6.74 -10.37
CA ASN A 75 5.63 6.90 -9.84
C ASN A 75 5.59 7.52 -8.44
N ASP A 76 5.85 6.72 -7.42
CA ASP A 76 5.91 7.16 -6.02
C ASP A 76 6.92 8.29 -5.77
N THR A 77 7.94 8.42 -6.62
CA THR A 77 8.91 9.53 -6.57
C THR A 77 8.23 10.89 -6.71
N LEU A 78 7.19 10.99 -7.54
CA LEU A 78 6.44 12.24 -7.72
C LEU A 78 5.65 12.62 -6.46
N ILE A 79 5.13 11.63 -5.74
CA ILE A 79 4.45 11.86 -4.47
C ILE A 79 5.44 12.43 -3.46
N VAL A 80 6.59 11.77 -3.28
CA VAL A 80 7.64 12.21 -2.34
C VAL A 80 8.13 13.62 -2.67
N GLN A 81 8.38 13.94 -3.95
CA GLN A 81 8.81 15.28 -4.36
C GLN A 81 7.78 16.36 -4.02
N LYS A 82 6.50 16.07 -4.20
CA LYS A 82 5.42 17.01 -3.87
C LYS A 82 5.24 17.20 -2.36
N LEU A 83 5.53 16.18 -1.56
CA LEU A 83 5.50 16.26 -0.10
C LEU A 83 6.63 17.14 0.45
N GLN A 84 7.81 17.15 -0.18
CA GLN A 84 8.95 17.96 0.27
C GLN A 84 8.67 19.48 0.33
N GLY A 85 7.77 19.97 -0.48
CA GLY A 85 7.44 21.41 -0.56
C GLY A 85 6.23 21.81 0.27
N ASP A 86 5.55 20.88 0.95
CA ASP A 86 4.28 21.15 1.59
C ASP A 86 4.01 20.18 2.76
N ASN A 87 4.20 20.68 3.96
CA ASN A 87 4.03 19.91 5.20
C ASN A 87 2.57 19.65 5.58
N GLU A 88 1.61 20.18 4.85
CA GLU A 88 0.17 20.01 5.11
C GLU A 88 -0.45 18.89 4.28
N LYS A 89 0.33 18.33 3.33
CA LYS A 89 -0.13 17.26 2.44
C LYS A 89 0.22 15.86 2.93
N PHE A 90 -0.65 14.92 2.63
CA PHE A 90 -0.42 13.51 2.84
C PHE A 90 -0.18 12.79 1.52
N GLY A 91 0.56 11.69 1.57
CA GLY A 91 0.81 10.83 0.41
C GLY A 91 0.70 9.35 0.77
N ILE A 92 0.15 8.56 -0.15
CA ILE A 92 0.05 7.11 -0.03
C ILE A 92 0.99 6.47 -1.04
N PHE A 93 2.00 5.76 -0.57
CA PHE A 93 3.01 5.12 -1.41
C PHE A 93 3.69 3.96 -0.68
N GLY A 94 4.52 3.20 -1.40
CA GLY A 94 5.18 2.01 -0.87
C GLY A 94 6.26 2.30 0.17
N TYR A 95 6.41 1.40 1.15
CA TYR A 95 7.40 1.52 2.22
C TYR A 95 8.84 1.70 1.70
N SER A 96 9.23 1.01 0.64
CA SER A 96 10.58 1.12 0.08
C SER A 96 10.93 2.55 -0.35
N TYR A 97 9.96 3.30 -0.85
CA TYR A 97 10.13 4.72 -1.19
C TYR A 97 10.25 5.60 0.04
N TYR A 98 9.46 5.31 1.08
CA TYR A 98 9.59 5.99 2.37
C TYR A 98 10.97 5.72 2.97
N ASP A 99 11.40 4.47 3.02
CA ASP A 99 12.68 4.06 3.60
C ASP A 99 13.87 4.76 2.92
N SER A 100 13.81 4.89 1.60
CA SER A 100 14.83 5.60 0.80
C SER A 100 14.75 7.13 0.88
N ASN A 101 13.71 7.70 1.51
CA ASN A 101 13.43 9.14 1.55
C ASN A 101 12.96 9.60 2.94
N ARG A 102 13.48 9.00 4.01
CA ARG A 102 13.14 9.35 5.41
C ARG A 102 13.48 10.79 5.78
N ASP A 103 14.40 11.41 5.04
CA ASP A 103 14.77 12.81 5.16
C ASP A 103 13.74 13.78 4.52
N LYS A 104 12.80 13.26 3.72
CA LYS A 104 11.84 14.04 2.91
C LYS A 104 10.39 13.88 3.31
N ALA A 105 10.06 12.81 4.03
CA ALA A 105 8.70 12.51 4.45
C ALA A 105 8.69 11.91 5.85
N ILE A 106 7.64 12.20 6.59
CA ILE A 106 7.39 11.64 7.93
C ILE A 106 6.27 10.61 7.79
N ALA A 107 6.51 9.39 8.27
CA ALA A 107 5.45 8.40 8.37
C ALA A 107 4.67 8.59 9.67
N HIS A 108 3.35 8.47 9.59
CA HIS A 108 2.47 8.50 10.73
C HIS A 108 2.16 7.09 11.24
N THR A 109 1.83 6.98 12.51
CA THR A 109 1.35 5.72 13.11
C THR A 109 -0.02 5.35 12.55
N ILE A 110 -0.27 4.05 12.41
CA ILE A 110 -1.59 3.51 12.09
C ILE A 110 -2.06 2.67 13.26
N ASP A 111 -3.20 3.00 13.84
CA ASP A 111 -3.72 2.40 15.07
C ASP A 111 -2.70 2.40 16.22
N GLY A 112 -1.88 3.47 16.31
CA GLY A 112 -0.82 3.63 17.30
C GLY A 112 0.47 2.84 17.01
N VAL A 113 0.54 2.09 15.90
CA VAL A 113 1.72 1.31 15.50
C VAL A 113 2.59 2.11 14.54
N GLU A 114 3.86 2.30 14.89
CA GLU A 114 4.86 2.90 13.99
C GLU A 114 5.26 1.94 12.87
N ILE A 115 5.57 2.51 11.71
CA ILE A 115 6.05 1.71 10.60
C ILE A 115 7.51 1.29 10.84
N SER A 116 7.75 -0.01 10.78
CA SER A 116 9.10 -0.59 10.88
C SER A 116 9.24 -1.79 9.94
N LEU A 117 10.49 -2.15 9.64
CA LEU A 117 10.77 -3.35 8.84
C LEU A 117 10.22 -4.59 9.54
N GLU A 118 10.47 -4.72 10.83
CA GLU A 118 10.00 -5.84 11.65
C GLU A 118 8.47 -5.90 11.66
N GLY A 119 7.80 -4.76 11.90
CA GLY A 119 6.35 -4.70 11.94
C GLY A 119 5.67 -5.03 10.60
N ILE A 120 6.36 -4.79 9.48
CA ILE A 120 5.90 -5.22 8.16
C ILE A 120 6.12 -6.72 7.98
N GLN A 121 7.25 -7.26 8.40
CA GLN A 121 7.61 -8.68 8.27
C GLN A 121 6.72 -9.59 9.11
N ASP A 122 6.45 -9.22 10.36
CA ASP A 122 5.63 -10.00 11.28
C ASP A 122 4.11 -9.71 11.16
N GLY A 123 3.74 -8.72 10.32
CA GLY A 123 2.35 -8.33 10.07
C GLY A 123 1.72 -7.52 11.21
N SER A 124 2.48 -7.02 12.19
CA SER A 124 1.97 -6.16 13.26
C SER A 124 1.63 -4.76 12.77
N TYR A 125 2.25 -4.28 11.69
CA TYR A 125 1.86 -3.03 11.05
C TYR A 125 0.55 -3.21 10.26
N PRO A 126 -0.55 -2.51 10.63
CA PRO A 126 -1.92 -2.89 10.22
C PRO A 126 -2.20 -2.85 8.71
N ILE A 127 -1.42 -2.08 7.96
CA ILE A 127 -1.59 -1.93 6.50
C ILE A 127 -0.46 -2.59 5.70
N SER A 128 0.18 -3.61 6.26
CA SER A 128 1.13 -4.47 5.57
C SER A 128 0.41 -5.65 4.88
N ARG A 129 0.99 -6.13 3.78
CA ARG A 129 0.54 -7.35 3.09
C ARG A 129 1.70 -8.03 2.37
N PRO A 130 1.69 -9.36 2.28
CA PRO A 130 2.66 -10.07 1.46
C PRO A 130 2.45 -9.83 -0.03
N LEU A 131 3.52 -9.88 -0.80
CA LEU A 131 3.50 -9.97 -2.25
C LEU A 131 3.48 -11.45 -2.68
N TYR A 132 2.78 -11.75 -3.77
CA TYR A 132 2.68 -13.08 -4.31
C TYR A 132 3.26 -13.16 -5.71
N PHE A 133 4.02 -14.19 -5.95
CA PHE A 133 4.50 -14.58 -7.26
C PHE A 133 3.69 -15.78 -7.76
N TYR A 134 3.14 -15.68 -8.96
CA TYR A 134 2.31 -16.73 -9.54
C TYR A 134 3.02 -17.36 -10.74
N ALA A 135 3.23 -18.67 -10.70
CA ALA A 135 3.83 -19.45 -11.78
C ALA A 135 2.77 -20.34 -12.46
N LYS A 136 2.56 -20.17 -13.76
CA LYS A 136 1.67 -21.03 -14.54
C LYS A 136 2.43 -22.30 -14.95
N MET A 137 2.35 -23.34 -14.14
CA MET A 137 3.12 -24.58 -14.31
C MET A 137 2.92 -25.29 -15.66
N GLN A 138 1.81 -25.05 -16.34
CA GLN A 138 1.57 -25.55 -17.72
C GLN A 138 2.62 -25.03 -18.73
N HIS A 139 3.29 -23.94 -18.43
CA HIS A 139 4.34 -23.36 -19.26
C HIS A 139 5.72 -23.99 -19.06
N GLU A 140 5.88 -24.86 -18.07
CA GLU A 140 7.14 -25.49 -17.73
C GLU A 140 7.82 -26.21 -18.91
N GLN A 141 7.01 -26.90 -19.74
CA GLN A 141 7.52 -27.63 -20.89
C GLN A 141 7.67 -26.80 -22.16
N VAL A 142 7.15 -25.56 -22.14
CA VAL A 142 7.09 -24.67 -23.33
C VAL A 142 8.11 -23.54 -23.25
N ILE A 143 8.38 -23.04 -22.04
CA ILE A 143 9.28 -21.90 -21.83
C ILE A 143 10.62 -22.40 -21.32
N PRO A 144 11.71 -22.30 -22.11
CA PRO A 144 13.05 -22.63 -21.67
C PRO A 144 13.45 -21.79 -20.43
N GLY A 145 14.07 -22.43 -19.42
CA GLY A 145 14.51 -21.73 -18.22
C GLY A 145 13.41 -21.42 -17.19
N PHE A 146 12.18 -21.87 -17.41
CA PHE A 146 11.04 -21.55 -16.51
C PHE A 146 11.29 -22.01 -15.07
N LYS A 147 11.72 -23.24 -14.87
CA LYS A 147 12.03 -23.77 -13.52
C LYS A 147 13.24 -23.07 -12.90
N GLU A 148 14.27 -22.80 -13.69
CA GLU A 148 15.50 -22.14 -13.26
C GLU A 148 15.18 -20.72 -12.80
N TYR A 149 14.33 -20.00 -13.51
CA TYR A 149 13.86 -18.67 -13.11
C TYR A 149 13.13 -18.71 -11.76
N ILE A 150 12.18 -19.64 -11.60
CA ILE A 150 11.44 -19.78 -10.32
C ILE A 150 12.42 -20.12 -9.18
N LYS A 151 13.37 -21.06 -9.40
CA LYS A 151 14.37 -21.42 -8.40
C LYS A 151 15.26 -20.25 -8.02
N LEU A 152 15.70 -19.47 -9.01
CA LEU A 152 16.50 -18.27 -8.75
C LEU A 152 15.68 -17.24 -7.98
N PHE A 153 14.45 -16.93 -8.42
CA PHE A 153 13.58 -15.97 -7.77
C PHE A 153 13.30 -16.34 -6.30
N MET A 154 13.07 -17.64 -6.03
CA MET A 154 12.77 -18.15 -4.68
C MET A 154 14.05 -18.48 -3.85
N SER A 155 15.22 -18.13 -4.34
CA SER A 155 16.47 -18.38 -3.62
C SER A 155 16.79 -17.28 -2.61
N GLU A 156 17.55 -17.63 -1.56
CA GLU A 156 18.12 -16.67 -0.61
C GLU A 156 18.92 -15.55 -1.31
N LYS A 157 19.54 -15.86 -2.44
CA LYS A 157 20.29 -14.89 -3.25
C LYS A 157 19.39 -13.81 -3.83
N ALA A 158 18.11 -14.11 -4.10
CA ALA A 158 17.16 -13.15 -4.67
C ALA A 158 16.29 -12.50 -3.59
N ILE A 159 15.53 -13.30 -2.82
CA ILE A 159 14.51 -12.80 -1.88
C ILE A 159 14.92 -12.89 -0.41
N GLY A 160 16.10 -13.42 -0.09
CA GLY A 160 16.59 -13.48 1.28
C GLY A 160 16.96 -12.11 1.85
N SER A 161 17.27 -12.04 3.13
CA SER A 161 17.59 -10.80 3.84
C SER A 161 18.78 -10.03 3.28
N ARG A 162 19.66 -10.72 2.54
CA ARG A 162 20.81 -10.16 1.78
C ARG A 162 20.66 -10.42 0.28
N GLY A 163 19.45 -10.65 -0.19
CA GLY A 163 19.16 -10.91 -1.59
C GLY A 163 19.14 -9.61 -2.42
N PHE A 164 19.47 -9.70 -3.71
CA PHE A 164 19.56 -8.53 -4.58
C PHE A 164 18.21 -7.83 -4.79
N LEU A 165 17.07 -8.50 -4.51
CA LEU A 165 15.76 -7.84 -4.55
C LEU A 165 15.52 -6.98 -3.31
N THR A 166 16.16 -7.27 -2.19
CA THR A 166 16.12 -6.43 -0.99
C THR A 166 16.80 -5.09 -1.24
N ASP A 167 17.88 -5.07 -2.02
CA ASP A 167 18.59 -3.83 -2.39
C ASP A 167 17.73 -2.87 -3.21
N ILE A 168 16.69 -3.39 -3.87
CA ILE A 168 15.74 -2.59 -4.66
C ILE A 168 14.37 -2.42 -3.98
N GLY A 169 14.29 -2.70 -2.68
CA GLY A 169 13.15 -2.38 -1.84
C GLY A 169 12.16 -3.52 -1.58
N LEU A 170 12.47 -4.77 -1.96
CA LEU A 170 11.69 -5.91 -1.51
C LEU A 170 11.96 -6.14 -0.01
N ILE A 171 10.90 -6.21 0.79
CA ILE A 171 11.00 -6.62 2.19
C ILE A 171 10.98 -8.14 2.23
N PRO A 172 12.06 -8.81 2.70
CA PRO A 172 12.10 -10.26 2.81
C PRO A 172 11.09 -10.72 3.85
N LEU A 173 10.47 -11.88 3.63
CA LEU A 173 9.64 -12.53 4.64
C LEU A 173 10.50 -12.96 5.84
N ALA A 174 9.88 -13.12 7.01
CA ALA A 174 10.55 -13.71 8.15
C ALA A 174 11.06 -15.12 7.82
N GLU A 175 12.15 -15.54 8.46
CA GLU A 175 12.77 -16.85 8.20
C GLU A 175 11.73 -17.98 8.32
N GLY A 176 11.65 -18.81 7.28
CA GLY A 176 10.75 -19.97 7.21
C GLY A 176 9.35 -19.72 6.63
N GLU A 177 8.98 -18.48 6.28
CA GLU A 177 7.64 -18.15 5.77
C GLU A 177 7.46 -18.27 4.24
N VAL A 178 8.48 -18.64 3.51
CA VAL A 178 8.36 -18.84 2.06
C VAL A 178 7.52 -20.10 1.79
N ALA A 179 6.22 -19.91 1.59
CA ALA A 179 5.30 -21.01 1.32
C ALA A 179 4.91 -21.05 -0.15
N ILE A 180 5.33 -22.13 -0.86
CA ILE A 180 4.79 -22.46 -2.18
C ILE A 180 3.41 -23.10 -1.98
N LYS A 181 2.36 -22.40 -2.40
CA LYS A 181 0.98 -22.91 -2.30
C LYS A 181 0.44 -23.18 -3.70
N PRO A 182 -0.10 -24.38 -3.98
CA PRO A 182 -0.81 -24.61 -5.23
C PRO A 182 -2.08 -23.76 -5.29
N ILE A 183 -2.32 -23.13 -6.42
CA ILE A 183 -3.59 -22.46 -6.70
C ILE A 183 -4.59 -23.58 -7.00
N LYS A 184 -5.68 -23.63 -6.24
CA LYS A 184 -6.80 -24.55 -6.49
C LYS A 184 -7.68 -24.01 -7.59
#